data_d4bca4c2bc061b0e38c4bcfb998b8429
#
_entry.id   d4bca4c2bc061b0e38c4bcfb998b8429
#
_cell.length_a   1.000
_cell.length_b   1.000
_cell.length_c   1.000
_cell.angle_alpha   90.00
_cell.angle_beta   90.00
_cell.angle_gamma   90.00
#
_symmetry.space_group_name_H-M   'P 1'
#
loop_
_entity.id
_entity.type
_entity.pdbx_description
1 polymer ?
#
loop_
_entity_poly.entity_id
_entity_poly.type
_entity_poly.pdbx_seq_one_letter_code
_entity_poly.pdbx_strand_id
1 'polypeptide(L)'
;NDTEDKVILNDKVIMSQPILSFAGCKLRLLIFRPKNINKPIPAFVGYNFNGNHTVHSESSIKITEEWVPRKKNNKASDKDRGSSSSRWDVEAITGQGYALITSYCGEVDPDFHDNFNNGVHSNYSKPKPNEWGTISAWAWGLSRIMDFLEKDNSIDQSKVSVIGHSRLGKTSLWAGASDQRFALVISNNSGCGGAALSKRKFGETVKRINTSFPHWFCDNFKKYNDKEETLPFDQHVLMSLIAPRPLYIASASKDLWADPMGEFLSARYADPVYRMLTGEGLPQKKMPKVNTPIHGLIGYHLRDGKHDVTSYDWKNYILFANKHLK
;
A
#
# COMPACT_ATOMS: atom_id res chain seq x y z
N ASN A 1 -11.43 -26.01 -6.63
CA ASN A 1 -11.20 -25.40 -7.96
C ASN A 1 -11.87 -24.02 -8.06
N ASP A 2 -11.43 -23.06 -7.22
CA ASP A 2 -11.96 -21.68 -7.17
C ASP A 2 -11.11 -20.72 -8.03
N THR A 3 -10.44 -21.22 -9.08
CA THR A 3 -9.44 -20.47 -9.86
C THR A 3 -9.85 -20.26 -11.33
N GLU A 4 -11.14 -20.43 -11.65
CA GLU A 4 -11.59 -20.14 -13.01
C GLU A 4 -11.56 -18.63 -13.29
N ASP A 5 -10.88 -18.27 -14.37
CA ASP A 5 -10.88 -16.92 -14.91
C ASP A 5 -12.31 -16.54 -15.33
N LYS A 6 -12.76 -15.37 -14.90
CA LYS A 6 -14.05 -14.80 -15.29
C LYS A 6 -13.87 -13.54 -16.10
N VAL A 7 -14.57 -13.44 -17.21
CA VAL A 7 -14.57 -12.24 -18.04
C VAL A 7 -15.64 -11.27 -17.55
N ILE A 8 -15.27 -10.01 -17.33
CA ILE A 8 -16.13 -8.95 -16.79
C ILE A 8 -15.91 -7.64 -17.56
N LEU A 9 -16.62 -6.58 -17.18
CA LEU A 9 -16.51 -5.22 -17.73
C LEU A 9 -16.63 -5.21 -19.28
N ASN A 10 -17.80 -5.66 -19.77
CA ASN A 10 -18.10 -5.71 -21.20
C ASN A 10 -17.06 -6.49 -22.02
N ASP A 11 -16.67 -7.64 -21.51
CA ASP A 11 -15.73 -8.56 -22.17
C ASP A 11 -14.27 -8.02 -22.30
N LYS A 12 -13.88 -7.04 -21.49
CA LYS A 12 -12.57 -6.39 -21.57
C LYS A 12 -11.57 -6.86 -20.53
N VAL A 13 -12.03 -7.38 -19.39
CA VAL A 13 -11.20 -7.68 -18.22
C VAL A 13 -11.38 -9.13 -17.80
N ILE A 14 -10.27 -9.81 -17.56
CA ILE A 14 -10.24 -11.12 -16.90
C ILE A 14 -10.04 -10.90 -15.40
N MET A 15 -10.92 -11.52 -14.61
CA MET A 15 -10.84 -11.54 -13.16
C MET A 15 -10.53 -12.96 -12.68
N SER A 16 -9.55 -13.11 -11.79
CA SER A 16 -9.21 -14.38 -11.14
C SER A 16 -9.02 -14.22 -9.63
N GLN A 17 -9.18 -15.33 -8.90
CA GLN A 17 -9.15 -15.31 -7.42
C GLN A 17 -8.28 -16.46 -6.87
N PRO A 18 -6.98 -16.55 -7.20
CA PRO A 18 -6.12 -17.59 -6.66
C PRO A 18 -5.93 -17.44 -5.14
N ILE A 19 -5.68 -18.57 -4.46
CA ILE A 19 -5.37 -18.59 -3.03
C ILE A 19 -3.90 -18.95 -2.85
N LEU A 20 -3.19 -18.11 -2.12
CA LEU A 20 -1.84 -18.36 -1.66
C LEU A 20 -1.90 -18.94 -0.24
N SER A 21 -1.13 -20.00 -0.01
CA SER A 21 -0.99 -20.59 1.33
C SER A 21 0.46 -20.47 1.78
N PHE A 22 0.68 -19.80 2.90
CA PHE A 22 2.02 -19.60 3.47
C PHE A 22 1.92 -19.38 4.98
N ALA A 23 2.82 -19.97 5.75
CA ALA A 23 2.93 -19.78 7.19
C ALA A 23 1.57 -19.84 7.94
N GLY A 24 0.71 -20.80 7.60
CA GLY A 24 -0.60 -20.97 8.20
C GLY A 24 -1.69 -20.00 7.69
N CYS A 25 -1.34 -18.99 6.92
CA CYS A 25 -2.29 -18.05 6.30
C CYS A 25 -2.83 -18.58 4.96
N LYS A 26 -4.05 -18.20 4.65
CA LYS A 26 -4.67 -18.36 3.33
C LYS A 26 -5.04 -16.98 2.79
N LEU A 27 -4.29 -16.49 1.83
CA LEU A 27 -4.46 -15.18 1.23
C LEU A 27 -5.13 -15.31 -0.12
N ARG A 28 -6.37 -14.84 -0.25
CA ARG A 28 -7.09 -14.83 -1.52
C ARG A 28 -6.75 -13.55 -2.29
N LEU A 29 -6.07 -13.70 -3.41
CA LEU A 29 -5.87 -12.58 -4.32
C LEU A 29 -7.17 -12.28 -5.09
N LEU A 30 -7.32 -11.04 -5.52
CA LEU A 30 -8.26 -10.60 -6.53
C LEU A 30 -7.45 -9.91 -7.62
N ILE A 31 -7.39 -10.53 -8.78
CA ILE A 31 -6.57 -10.09 -9.91
C ILE A 31 -7.51 -9.65 -11.04
N PHE A 32 -7.32 -8.41 -11.51
CA PHE A 32 -7.94 -7.90 -12.72
C PHE A 32 -6.86 -7.63 -13.76
N ARG A 33 -7.02 -8.15 -14.97
CA ARG A 33 -6.10 -7.93 -16.08
C ARG A 33 -6.84 -7.69 -17.40
N PRO A 34 -6.28 -6.93 -18.34
CA PRO A 34 -6.86 -6.82 -19.67
C PRO A 34 -7.04 -8.21 -20.29
N LYS A 35 -8.16 -8.45 -21.00
CA LYS A 35 -8.44 -9.74 -21.63
C LYS A 35 -7.44 -10.06 -22.75
N ASN A 36 -7.14 -9.07 -23.57
CA ASN A 36 -6.30 -9.27 -24.75
C ASN A 36 -4.86 -8.81 -24.46
N ILE A 37 -4.07 -9.71 -23.87
CA ILE A 37 -2.64 -9.50 -23.66
C ILE A 37 -1.86 -10.48 -24.53
N ASN A 38 -0.83 -9.99 -25.20
CA ASN A 38 0.08 -10.78 -26.06
C ASN A 38 1.51 -10.87 -25.49
N LYS A 39 1.75 -10.26 -24.34
CA LYS A 39 3.01 -10.27 -23.60
C LYS A 39 2.74 -10.04 -22.12
N PRO A 40 3.68 -10.38 -21.21
CA PRO A 40 3.56 -10.04 -19.80
C PRO A 40 3.35 -8.53 -19.59
N ILE A 41 2.47 -8.17 -18.65
CA ILE A 41 2.08 -6.78 -18.40
C ILE A 41 2.53 -6.30 -17.02
N PRO A 42 2.76 -4.99 -16.84
CA PRO A 42 3.04 -4.41 -15.52
C PRO A 42 1.82 -4.51 -14.60
N ALA A 43 2.04 -4.43 -13.28
CA ALA A 43 0.99 -4.57 -12.30
C ALA A 43 1.07 -3.53 -11.17
N PHE A 44 -0.10 -3.20 -10.60
CA PHE A 44 -0.21 -2.59 -9.28
C PHE A 44 -0.67 -3.65 -8.28
N VAL A 45 0.03 -3.75 -7.15
CA VAL A 45 -0.33 -4.67 -6.05
C VAL A 45 -0.49 -3.90 -4.75
N GLY A 46 -1.57 -4.18 -4.02
CA GLY A 46 -1.82 -3.57 -2.72
C GLY A 46 -2.98 -4.22 -1.99
N TYR A 47 -3.04 -4.02 -0.68
CA TYR A 47 -4.13 -4.54 0.13
C TYR A 47 -5.36 -3.65 0.14
N ASN A 48 -6.53 -4.26 0.32
CA ASN A 48 -7.77 -3.61 0.69
C ASN A 48 -8.08 -3.81 2.19
N PHE A 49 -8.99 -2.99 2.73
CA PHE A 49 -9.28 -2.90 4.17
C PHE A 49 -10.43 -3.78 4.65
N ASN A 50 -11.30 -4.21 3.75
CA ASN A 50 -12.62 -4.74 4.15
C ASN A 50 -13.01 -6.04 3.44
N GLY A 51 -12.07 -6.64 2.69
CA GLY A 51 -12.30 -7.84 1.90
C GLY A 51 -12.46 -7.55 0.40
N ASN A 52 -12.08 -8.51 -0.40
CA ASN A 52 -12.02 -8.38 -1.86
C ASN A 52 -13.36 -8.02 -2.50
N HIS A 53 -14.49 -8.52 -1.96
CA HIS A 53 -15.84 -8.21 -2.45
C HIS A 53 -16.21 -6.72 -2.36
N THR A 54 -15.49 -5.93 -1.53
CA THR A 54 -15.75 -4.48 -1.44
C THR A 54 -15.12 -3.71 -2.59
N VAL A 55 -14.16 -4.28 -3.30
CA VAL A 55 -13.38 -3.63 -4.36
C VAL A 55 -14.19 -3.47 -5.65
N HIS A 56 -15.04 -4.41 -5.97
CA HIS A 56 -15.86 -4.39 -7.18
C HIS A 56 -17.22 -5.05 -6.92
N SER A 57 -18.25 -4.64 -7.67
CA SER A 57 -19.62 -5.13 -7.52
C SER A 57 -19.89 -6.53 -8.08
N GLU A 58 -18.91 -7.15 -8.76
CA GLU A 58 -19.05 -8.48 -9.35
C GLU A 58 -19.42 -9.54 -8.30
N SER A 59 -20.54 -10.22 -8.50
CA SER A 59 -21.16 -11.13 -7.51
C SER A 59 -20.30 -12.38 -7.22
N SER A 60 -19.45 -12.80 -8.16
CA SER A 60 -18.59 -13.98 -8.00
C SER A 60 -17.35 -13.72 -7.13
N ILE A 61 -17.06 -12.45 -6.77
CA ILE A 61 -15.96 -12.15 -5.85
C ILE A 61 -16.29 -12.72 -4.47
N LYS A 62 -15.42 -13.58 -3.97
CA LYS A 62 -15.60 -14.27 -2.69
C LYS A 62 -15.53 -13.30 -1.52
N ILE A 63 -16.42 -13.48 -0.56
CA ILE A 63 -16.44 -12.74 0.71
C ILE A 63 -15.45 -13.41 1.64
N THR A 64 -14.61 -12.61 2.32
CA THR A 64 -13.68 -13.15 3.32
C THR A 64 -14.45 -13.64 4.55
N GLU A 65 -13.98 -14.73 5.13
CA GLU A 65 -14.48 -15.29 6.41
C GLU A 65 -13.72 -14.71 7.62
N GLU A 66 -12.62 -14.01 7.36
CA GLU A 66 -11.77 -13.43 8.38
C GLU A 66 -12.46 -12.27 9.13
N TRP A 67 -11.84 -11.85 10.23
CA TRP A 67 -12.29 -10.72 11.03
C TRP A 67 -12.19 -9.41 10.23
N VAL A 68 -13.29 -8.65 10.18
CA VAL A 68 -13.34 -7.35 9.47
C VAL A 68 -13.77 -6.25 10.43
N PRO A 69 -12.98 -5.16 10.57
CA PRO A 69 -13.28 -4.10 11.54
C PRO A 69 -14.58 -3.37 11.23
N ARG A 70 -15.28 -2.93 12.28
CA ARG A 70 -16.47 -2.08 12.19
C ARG A 70 -17.65 -2.69 11.42
N LYS A 71 -17.67 -4.00 11.23
CA LYS A 71 -18.80 -4.74 10.66
C LYS A 71 -19.58 -5.45 11.76
N LYS A 72 -20.85 -5.80 11.46
CA LYS A 72 -21.67 -6.56 12.40
C LYS A 72 -20.97 -7.87 12.73
N ASN A 73 -20.78 -8.13 14.02
CA ASN A 73 -20.05 -9.30 14.53
C ASN A 73 -18.63 -9.44 13.94
N ASN A 74 -18.02 -8.35 13.48
CA ASN A 74 -16.73 -8.31 12.80
C ASN A 74 -16.64 -9.28 11.60
N LYS A 75 -17.75 -9.46 10.87
CA LYS A 75 -17.85 -10.33 9.69
C LYS A 75 -18.26 -9.50 8.46
N ALA A 76 -17.61 -9.81 7.33
CA ALA A 76 -18.00 -9.28 6.04
C ALA A 76 -19.36 -9.82 5.60
N SER A 77 -20.05 -9.07 4.75
CA SER A 77 -21.34 -9.47 4.20
C SER A 77 -21.51 -8.99 2.76
N ASP A 78 -22.43 -9.59 2.03
CA ASP A 78 -22.72 -9.20 0.65
C ASP A 78 -23.23 -7.76 0.52
N LYS A 79 -23.78 -7.18 1.58
CA LYS A 79 -24.22 -5.77 1.63
C LYS A 79 -23.08 -4.77 1.43
N ASP A 80 -21.83 -5.22 1.66
CA ASP A 80 -20.64 -4.41 1.51
C ASP A 80 -20.03 -4.52 0.10
N ARG A 81 -20.62 -5.32 -0.78
CA ARG A 81 -20.10 -5.56 -2.13
C ARG A 81 -19.99 -4.26 -2.92
N GLY A 82 -18.81 -4.01 -3.50
CA GLY A 82 -18.51 -2.81 -4.26
C GLY A 82 -18.42 -1.53 -3.44
N SER A 83 -18.56 -1.57 -2.11
CA SER A 83 -18.60 -0.37 -1.26
C SER A 83 -17.30 0.46 -1.26
N SER A 84 -16.20 -0.11 -1.73
CA SER A 84 -14.89 0.56 -1.88
C SER A 84 -14.48 0.73 -3.33
N SER A 85 -15.37 0.49 -4.30
CA SER A 85 -15.05 0.54 -5.74
C SER A 85 -14.52 1.91 -6.20
N SER A 86 -14.94 3.01 -5.57
CA SER A 86 -14.41 4.35 -5.85
C SER A 86 -12.91 4.51 -5.58
N ARG A 87 -12.33 3.63 -4.75
CA ARG A 87 -10.89 3.60 -4.43
C ARG A 87 -10.08 2.72 -5.38
N TRP A 88 -10.74 1.93 -6.22
CA TRP A 88 -10.15 0.91 -7.08
C TRP A 88 -10.66 1.08 -8.52
N ASP A 89 -10.01 1.97 -9.27
CA ASP A 89 -10.42 2.27 -10.64
C ASP A 89 -9.97 1.17 -11.60
N VAL A 90 -10.62 -0.01 -11.47
CA VAL A 90 -10.29 -1.23 -12.22
C VAL A 90 -10.28 -0.96 -13.74
N GLU A 91 -11.29 -0.25 -14.24
CA GLU A 91 -11.42 0.03 -15.67
C GLU A 91 -10.30 0.94 -16.18
N ALA A 92 -9.99 2.02 -15.45
CA ALA A 92 -8.90 2.91 -15.84
C ALA A 92 -7.53 2.21 -15.79
N ILE A 93 -7.27 1.41 -14.75
CA ILE A 93 -5.99 0.71 -14.57
C ILE A 93 -5.80 -0.33 -15.68
N THR A 94 -6.79 -1.20 -15.90
CA THR A 94 -6.71 -2.25 -16.93
C THR A 94 -6.75 -1.69 -18.33
N GLY A 95 -7.52 -0.61 -18.56
CA GLY A 95 -7.55 0.12 -19.83
C GLY A 95 -6.22 0.75 -20.21
N GLN A 96 -5.34 1.00 -19.24
CA GLN A 96 -3.97 1.44 -19.44
C GLN A 96 -2.96 0.26 -19.53
N GLY A 97 -3.43 -0.98 -19.62
CA GLY A 97 -2.58 -2.16 -19.82
C GLY A 97 -1.83 -2.60 -18.57
N TYR A 98 -2.33 -2.28 -17.38
CA TYR A 98 -1.83 -2.79 -16.10
C TYR A 98 -2.75 -3.87 -15.55
N ALA A 99 -2.18 -4.85 -14.86
CA ALA A 99 -2.97 -5.66 -13.94
C ALA A 99 -3.18 -4.89 -12.62
N LEU A 100 -4.35 -5.08 -11.98
CA LEU A 100 -4.61 -4.68 -10.61
C LEU A 100 -4.73 -5.93 -9.75
N ILE A 101 -3.92 -6.01 -8.71
CA ILE A 101 -3.87 -7.15 -7.79
C ILE A 101 -4.12 -6.64 -6.38
N THR A 102 -5.14 -7.16 -5.74
CA THR A 102 -5.44 -6.81 -4.34
C THR A 102 -5.79 -8.04 -3.53
N SER A 103 -5.66 -7.90 -2.22
CA SER A 103 -6.06 -8.90 -1.24
C SER A 103 -6.50 -8.20 0.04
N TYR A 104 -7.24 -8.90 0.90
CA TYR A 104 -7.59 -8.36 2.21
C TYR A 104 -6.42 -8.50 3.19
N CYS A 105 -5.96 -7.38 3.77
CA CYS A 105 -4.83 -7.39 4.70
C CYS A 105 -5.08 -8.25 5.95
N GLY A 106 -6.34 -8.37 6.41
CA GLY A 106 -6.73 -9.19 7.55
C GLY A 106 -6.59 -10.69 7.33
N GLU A 107 -6.42 -11.16 6.10
CA GLU A 107 -6.09 -12.57 5.80
C GLU A 107 -4.61 -12.90 6.10
N VAL A 108 -3.76 -11.88 6.28
CA VAL A 108 -2.37 -12.05 6.76
C VAL A 108 -2.31 -11.81 8.26
N ASP A 109 -2.83 -10.68 8.71
CA ASP A 109 -2.82 -10.29 10.11
C ASP A 109 -4.02 -9.37 10.40
N PRO A 110 -5.00 -9.77 11.22
CA PRO A 110 -6.15 -8.96 11.54
C PRO A 110 -5.77 -7.65 12.25
N ASP A 111 -6.46 -6.56 11.89
CA ASP A 111 -6.13 -5.22 12.38
C ASP A 111 -6.74 -4.94 13.76
N PHE A 112 -6.37 -5.72 14.74
CA PHE A 112 -6.68 -5.46 16.16
C PHE A 112 -5.61 -6.03 17.09
N HIS A 113 -5.50 -5.43 18.26
CA HIS A 113 -4.49 -5.82 19.23
C HIS A 113 -4.98 -6.98 20.12
N ASP A 114 -4.30 -8.11 20.04
CA ASP A 114 -4.53 -9.30 20.88
C ASP A 114 -3.22 -9.89 21.41
N ASN A 115 -2.16 -9.11 21.51
CA ASN A 115 -0.81 -9.54 21.85
C ASN A 115 -0.22 -10.54 20.84
N PHE A 116 -0.51 -10.37 19.54
CA PHE A 116 0.00 -11.20 18.45
C PHE A 116 -0.39 -12.69 18.56
N ASN A 117 -1.62 -12.96 18.99
CA ASN A 117 -2.15 -14.33 19.09
C ASN A 117 -2.98 -14.75 17.87
N ASN A 118 -3.11 -13.87 16.86
CA ASN A 118 -3.84 -14.15 15.63
C ASN A 118 -2.97 -13.95 14.38
N GLY A 119 -3.58 -14.14 13.20
CA GLY A 119 -2.95 -13.96 11.92
C GLY A 119 -1.66 -14.76 11.77
N VAL A 120 -0.73 -14.26 10.98
CA VAL A 120 0.57 -14.90 10.76
C VAL A 120 1.40 -14.98 12.03
N HIS A 121 1.25 -14.04 12.95
CA HIS A 121 2.00 -14.02 14.21
C HIS A 121 1.72 -15.26 15.07
N SER A 122 0.50 -15.81 15.04
CA SER A 122 0.14 -17.00 15.81
C SER A 122 0.96 -18.26 15.44
N ASN A 123 1.62 -18.25 14.28
CA ASN A 123 2.45 -19.35 13.80
C ASN A 123 3.94 -19.19 14.16
N TYR A 124 4.28 -18.15 14.90
CA TYR A 124 5.63 -17.86 15.36
C TYR A 124 5.68 -17.57 16.86
N SER A 125 6.87 -17.55 17.44
CA SER A 125 7.06 -17.04 18.80
C SER A 125 6.63 -15.57 18.87
N LYS A 126 6.15 -15.14 20.05
CA LYS A 126 5.78 -13.72 20.25
C LYS A 126 6.95 -12.82 19.90
N PRO A 127 6.68 -11.72 19.15
CA PRO A 127 7.73 -10.79 18.76
C PRO A 127 8.46 -10.23 19.97
N LYS A 128 9.80 -10.15 19.89
CA LYS A 128 10.59 -9.38 20.86
C LYS A 128 10.34 -7.89 20.66
N PRO A 129 10.71 -7.02 21.63
CA PRO A 129 10.45 -5.59 21.55
C PRO A 129 11.00 -4.86 20.31
N ASN A 130 12.00 -5.42 19.64
CA ASN A 130 12.61 -4.88 18.41
C ASN A 130 12.20 -5.64 17.13
N GLU A 131 11.29 -6.60 17.25
CA GLU A 131 10.85 -7.41 16.11
C GLU A 131 9.55 -6.85 15.51
N TRP A 132 9.06 -7.52 14.51
CA TRP A 132 7.97 -7.09 13.65
C TRP A 132 6.61 -6.91 14.35
N GLY A 133 5.86 -5.88 13.93
CA GLY A 133 4.44 -5.72 14.23
C GLY A 133 3.60 -5.96 12.98
N THR A 134 2.31 -5.67 13.07
CA THR A 134 1.32 -5.94 12.00
C THR A 134 1.64 -5.24 10.67
N ILE A 135 2.18 -4.01 10.67
CA ILE A 135 2.62 -3.33 9.44
C ILE A 135 3.70 -4.15 8.72
N SER A 136 4.64 -4.71 9.47
CA SER A 136 5.70 -5.57 8.89
C SER A 136 5.15 -6.92 8.42
N ALA A 137 4.16 -7.49 9.14
CA ALA A 137 3.49 -8.72 8.74
C ALA A 137 2.75 -8.53 7.39
N TRP A 138 2.03 -7.41 7.23
CA TRP A 138 1.39 -7.08 5.96
C TRP A 138 2.42 -6.86 4.84
N ALA A 139 3.51 -6.15 5.11
CA ALA A 139 4.58 -5.95 4.11
C ALA A 139 5.23 -7.28 3.68
N TRP A 140 5.47 -8.18 4.65
CA TRP A 140 5.96 -9.51 4.35
C TRP A 140 4.96 -10.32 3.50
N GLY A 141 3.66 -10.21 3.78
CA GLY A 141 2.61 -10.81 2.95
C GLY A 141 2.62 -10.30 1.51
N LEU A 142 2.91 -9.00 1.27
CA LEU A 142 3.11 -8.45 -0.08
C LEU A 142 4.31 -9.10 -0.78
N SER A 143 5.40 -9.39 -0.07
CA SER A 143 6.52 -10.16 -0.63
C SER A 143 6.12 -11.60 -1.00
N ARG A 144 5.17 -12.21 -0.27
CA ARG A 144 4.62 -13.54 -0.67
C ARG A 144 3.76 -13.45 -1.93
N ILE A 145 3.08 -12.32 -2.14
CA ILE A 145 2.40 -12.06 -3.42
C ILE A 145 3.43 -11.94 -4.54
N MET A 146 4.57 -11.28 -4.33
CA MET A 146 5.66 -11.24 -5.34
C MET A 146 6.17 -12.64 -5.69
N ASP A 147 6.32 -13.54 -4.73
CA ASP A 147 6.74 -14.94 -5.00
C ASP A 147 5.75 -15.68 -5.92
N PHE A 148 4.47 -15.34 -5.85
CA PHE A 148 3.45 -15.84 -6.77
C PHE A 148 3.56 -15.19 -8.14
N LEU A 149 3.73 -13.87 -8.20
CA LEU A 149 3.81 -13.11 -9.45
C LEU A 149 5.05 -13.47 -10.29
N GLU A 150 6.15 -13.88 -9.65
CA GLU A 150 7.33 -14.41 -10.35
C GLU A 150 7.04 -15.69 -11.15
N LYS A 151 5.93 -16.37 -10.85
CA LYS A 151 5.48 -17.59 -11.53
C LYS A 151 4.29 -17.37 -12.47
N ASP A 152 3.71 -16.16 -12.48
CA ASP A 152 2.59 -15.81 -13.33
C ASP A 152 3.10 -15.23 -14.66
N ASN A 153 3.05 -16.04 -15.72
CA ASN A 153 3.52 -15.65 -17.05
C ASN A 153 2.73 -14.48 -17.68
N SER A 154 1.61 -14.07 -17.10
CA SER A 154 0.83 -12.92 -17.57
C SER A 154 1.37 -11.58 -17.02
N ILE A 155 2.18 -11.62 -15.98
CA ILE A 155 2.71 -10.43 -15.28
C ILE A 155 4.20 -10.26 -15.57
N ASP A 156 4.60 -9.05 -15.94
CA ASP A 156 6.00 -8.65 -15.98
C ASP A 156 6.48 -8.36 -14.55
N GLN A 157 7.08 -9.36 -13.95
CA GLN A 157 7.55 -9.31 -12.55
C GLN A 157 8.56 -8.18 -12.28
N SER A 158 9.28 -7.72 -13.32
CA SER A 158 10.22 -6.60 -13.22
C SER A 158 9.52 -5.23 -13.20
N LYS A 159 8.19 -5.20 -13.35
CA LYS A 159 7.35 -3.99 -13.46
C LYS A 159 6.16 -4.01 -12.50
N VAL A 160 6.35 -4.54 -11.31
CA VAL A 160 5.32 -4.57 -10.27
C VAL A 160 5.47 -3.37 -9.35
N SER A 161 4.40 -2.57 -9.27
CA SER A 161 4.29 -1.41 -8.36
C SER A 161 3.56 -1.83 -7.09
N VAL A 162 4.13 -1.57 -5.91
CA VAL A 162 3.40 -1.69 -4.64
C VAL A 162 2.72 -0.39 -4.28
N ILE A 163 1.44 -0.47 -3.89
CA ILE A 163 0.62 0.69 -3.52
C ILE A 163 -0.12 0.45 -2.20
N GLY A 164 -0.26 1.51 -1.41
CA GLY A 164 -1.10 1.48 -0.23
C GLY A 164 -1.65 2.85 0.15
N HIS A 165 -2.79 2.83 0.84
CA HIS A 165 -3.45 4.00 1.40
C HIS A 165 -3.44 3.92 2.92
N SER A 166 -3.26 5.07 3.62
CA SER A 166 -3.33 5.14 5.07
C SER A 166 -2.32 4.18 5.74
N ARG A 167 -2.75 3.31 6.67
CA ARG A 167 -1.89 2.27 7.26
C ARG A 167 -1.27 1.33 6.23
N LEU A 168 -1.98 1.06 5.15
CA LEU A 168 -1.46 0.25 4.04
C LEU A 168 -0.46 1.04 3.17
N GLY A 169 -0.46 2.38 3.22
CA GLY A 169 0.60 3.23 2.68
C GLY A 169 1.89 3.14 3.50
N LYS A 170 1.79 3.02 4.84
CA LYS A 170 2.94 2.68 5.70
C LYS A 170 3.48 1.29 5.31
N THR A 171 2.57 0.34 5.07
CA THR A 171 2.90 -1.02 4.63
C THR A 171 3.61 -1.03 3.28
N SER A 172 3.14 -0.25 2.29
CA SER A 172 3.77 -0.19 0.96
C SER A 172 5.18 0.40 1.01
N LEU A 173 5.42 1.43 1.85
CA LEU A 173 6.76 1.96 2.07
C LEU A 173 7.69 0.92 2.69
N TRP A 174 7.23 0.20 3.72
CA TRP A 174 8.03 -0.84 4.35
C TRP A 174 8.29 -2.03 3.42
N ALA A 175 7.28 -2.46 2.64
CA ALA A 175 7.44 -3.49 1.62
C ALA A 175 8.46 -3.08 0.56
N GLY A 176 8.35 -1.85 0.03
CA GLY A 176 9.29 -1.33 -0.95
C GLY A 176 10.73 -1.21 -0.42
N ALA A 177 10.91 -0.84 0.86
CA ALA A 177 12.22 -0.75 1.49
C ALA A 177 12.84 -2.13 1.77
N SER A 178 12.02 -3.14 2.10
CA SER A 178 12.49 -4.48 2.51
C SER A 178 12.53 -5.49 1.37
N ASP A 179 11.84 -5.25 0.25
CA ASP A 179 11.82 -6.13 -0.92
C ASP A 179 12.10 -5.34 -2.22
N GLN A 180 13.29 -5.55 -2.77
CA GLN A 180 13.76 -4.81 -3.95
C GLN A 180 13.07 -5.23 -5.26
N ARG A 181 12.27 -6.29 -5.26
CA ARG A 181 11.52 -6.74 -6.45
C ARG A 181 10.37 -5.81 -6.82
N PHE A 182 9.87 -5.01 -5.87
CA PHE A 182 8.90 -3.95 -6.20
C PHE A 182 9.60 -2.85 -7.00
N ALA A 183 9.27 -2.75 -8.27
CA ALA A 183 9.90 -1.83 -9.20
C ALA A 183 9.53 -0.36 -8.96
N LEU A 184 8.40 -0.10 -8.32
CA LEU A 184 7.88 1.23 -7.99
C LEU A 184 7.09 1.18 -6.68
N VAL A 185 7.20 2.21 -5.85
CA VAL A 185 6.51 2.27 -4.54
C VAL A 185 5.59 3.49 -4.48
N ILE A 186 4.33 3.28 -4.08
CA ILE A 186 3.33 4.34 -3.94
C ILE A 186 2.78 4.33 -2.51
N SER A 187 2.84 5.48 -1.86
CA SER A 187 2.24 5.69 -0.54
C SER A 187 1.27 6.87 -0.57
N ASN A 188 0.01 6.61 -0.24
CA ASN A 188 -1.05 7.60 -0.23
C ASN A 188 -1.52 7.88 1.19
N ASN A 189 -1.49 9.15 1.61
CA ASN A 189 -2.00 9.65 2.90
C ASN A 189 -1.56 8.77 4.09
N SER A 190 -0.29 8.42 4.17
CA SER A 190 0.18 7.42 5.12
C SER A 190 0.57 7.98 6.49
N GLY A 191 0.79 9.28 6.61
CA GLY A 191 0.98 9.96 7.89
C GLY A 191 2.11 9.44 8.76
N CYS A 192 1.93 9.54 10.08
CA CYS A 192 2.89 9.11 11.09
C CYS A 192 3.27 7.63 10.95
N GLY A 193 4.55 7.31 11.06
CA GLY A 193 5.07 5.95 10.80
C GLY A 193 4.97 5.49 9.34
N GLY A 194 4.49 6.36 8.46
CA GLY A 194 4.44 6.22 7.02
C GLY A 194 5.32 7.25 6.33
N ALA A 195 4.72 8.15 5.55
CA ALA A 195 5.46 9.17 4.81
C ALA A 195 5.77 10.45 5.61
N ALA A 196 4.98 10.79 6.64
CA ALA A 196 5.15 12.02 7.37
C ALA A 196 6.32 11.97 8.37
N LEU A 197 7.09 13.06 8.46
CA LEU A 197 8.15 13.21 9.44
C LEU A 197 7.57 13.16 10.87
N SER A 198 7.98 12.18 11.65
CA SER A 198 7.54 12.03 13.07
C SER A 198 8.01 13.20 13.95
N LYS A 199 9.23 13.71 13.74
CA LYS A 199 9.81 14.83 14.50
C LYS A 199 9.07 16.15 14.32
N ARG A 200 8.18 16.28 13.34
CA ARG A 200 7.31 17.45 13.19
C ARG A 200 6.24 17.55 14.26
N LYS A 201 5.83 16.43 14.87
CA LYS A 201 4.76 16.37 15.88
C LYS A 201 3.47 17.07 15.43
N PHE A 202 3.09 16.90 14.16
CA PHE A 202 1.89 17.49 13.56
C PHE A 202 0.91 16.38 13.15
N GLY A 203 -0.39 16.61 13.35
CA GLY A 203 -1.43 15.63 13.07
C GLY A 203 -1.35 14.42 14.02
N GLU A 204 -1.21 13.22 13.48
CA GLU A 204 -0.99 12.00 14.25
C GLU A 204 0.45 11.95 14.78
N THR A 205 0.62 11.84 16.11
CA THR A 205 1.94 11.72 16.74
C THR A 205 2.32 10.27 17.01
N VAL A 206 3.61 10.02 17.32
CA VAL A 206 4.10 8.67 17.68
C VAL A 206 3.34 8.11 18.90
N LYS A 207 3.09 8.91 19.93
CA LYS A 207 2.28 8.47 21.06
C LYS A 207 0.86 8.13 20.66
N ARG A 208 0.24 8.96 19.82
CA ARG A 208 -1.15 8.74 19.39
C ARG A 208 -1.29 7.42 18.62
N ILE A 209 -0.42 7.17 17.65
CA ILE A 209 -0.48 5.95 16.85
C ILE A 209 -0.18 4.70 17.67
N ASN A 210 0.82 4.74 18.54
CA ASN A 210 1.18 3.62 19.42
C ASN A 210 0.10 3.31 20.47
N THR A 211 -0.67 4.33 20.90
CA THR A 211 -1.78 4.13 21.84
C THR A 211 -3.01 3.57 21.12
N SER A 212 -3.34 4.09 19.95
CA SER A 212 -4.52 3.67 19.19
C SER A 212 -4.34 2.31 18.54
N PHE A 213 -3.11 2.00 18.13
CA PHE A 213 -2.77 0.79 17.36
C PHE A 213 -1.48 0.15 17.89
N PRO A 214 -1.46 -0.36 19.13
CA PRO A 214 -0.25 -0.85 19.80
C PRO A 214 0.39 -2.07 19.12
N HIS A 215 -0.30 -2.70 18.17
CA HIS A 215 0.14 -3.85 17.39
C HIS A 215 0.81 -3.50 16.05
N TRP A 216 0.72 -2.23 15.58
CA TRP A 216 1.22 -1.91 14.24
C TRP A 216 2.73 -1.93 14.13
N PHE A 217 3.44 -1.47 15.16
CA PHE A 217 4.89 -1.35 15.19
C PHE A 217 5.52 -2.21 16.28
N CYS A 218 6.84 -2.33 16.26
CA CYS A 218 7.57 -2.98 17.34
C CYS A 218 7.44 -2.20 18.65
N ASP A 219 7.54 -2.90 19.78
CA ASP A 219 7.39 -2.28 21.12
C ASP A 219 8.44 -1.20 21.41
N ASN A 220 9.63 -1.32 20.80
CA ASN A 220 10.66 -0.30 20.96
C ASN A 220 10.25 1.07 20.41
N PHE A 221 9.33 1.14 19.45
CA PHE A 221 8.83 2.40 18.93
C PHE A 221 8.06 3.21 20.00
N LYS A 222 7.43 2.52 20.96
CA LYS A 222 6.73 3.15 22.11
C LYS A 222 7.64 3.97 23.01
N LYS A 223 8.97 3.72 23.00
CA LYS A 223 9.97 4.50 23.76
C LYS A 223 10.07 5.94 23.28
N TYR A 224 9.62 6.23 22.08
CA TYR A 224 9.65 7.56 21.45
C TYR A 224 8.33 8.33 21.60
N ASN A 225 7.35 7.79 22.35
CA ASN A 225 6.12 8.51 22.67
C ASN A 225 6.45 9.82 23.39
N ASP A 226 5.98 10.96 22.83
CA ASP A 226 6.28 12.33 23.28
C ASP A 226 7.78 12.69 23.27
N LYS A 227 8.62 11.89 22.61
CA LYS A 227 10.08 12.04 22.53
C LYS A 227 10.60 11.89 21.10
N GLU A 228 9.80 12.29 20.12
CA GLU A 228 10.10 12.11 18.69
C GLU A 228 11.43 12.74 18.28
N GLU A 229 11.88 13.81 18.98
CA GLU A 229 13.18 14.43 18.75
C GLU A 229 14.36 13.49 19.01
N THR A 230 14.18 12.47 19.85
CA THR A 230 15.22 11.48 20.20
C THR A 230 15.30 10.30 19.21
N LEU A 231 14.37 10.23 18.23
CA LEU A 231 14.47 9.22 17.16
C LEU A 231 15.83 9.31 16.47
N PRO A 232 16.55 8.18 16.28
CA PRO A 232 17.86 8.21 15.62
C PRO A 232 17.78 8.55 14.13
N PHE A 233 16.60 8.40 13.52
CA PHE A 233 16.28 8.75 12.13
C PHE A 233 14.81 9.18 12.04
N ASP A 234 14.36 9.57 10.83
CA ASP A 234 12.95 9.86 10.56
C ASP A 234 12.54 9.27 9.20
N GLN A 235 11.30 9.41 8.79
CA GLN A 235 10.67 8.69 7.68
C GLN A 235 11.36 8.91 6.31
N HIS A 236 12.07 10.01 6.11
CA HIS A 236 12.89 10.23 4.92
C HIS A 236 14.00 9.18 4.75
N VAL A 237 14.52 8.60 5.85
CA VAL A 237 15.51 7.52 5.78
C VAL A 237 14.86 6.23 5.25
N LEU A 238 13.63 5.90 5.70
CA LEU A 238 12.87 4.79 5.15
C LEU A 238 12.64 4.96 3.64
N MET A 239 12.26 6.16 3.19
CA MET A 239 12.10 6.46 1.77
C MET A 239 13.42 6.32 0.99
N SER A 240 14.55 6.68 1.60
CA SER A 240 15.87 6.56 0.98
C SER A 240 16.28 5.11 0.73
N LEU A 241 15.76 4.13 1.51
CA LEU A 241 16.00 2.70 1.27
C LEU A 241 15.30 2.17 0.00
N ILE A 242 14.36 2.92 -0.55
CA ILE A 242 13.68 2.56 -1.80
C ILE A 242 14.55 2.93 -3.02
N ALA A 243 15.41 3.95 -2.91
CA ALA A 243 16.31 4.35 -3.98
C ALA A 243 17.16 3.17 -4.50
N PRO A 244 17.45 3.08 -5.80
CA PRO A 244 17.19 4.04 -6.87
C PRO A 244 15.81 3.90 -7.55
N ARG A 245 14.91 3.06 -7.03
CA ARG A 245 13.60 2.77 -7.62
C ARG A 245 12.64 3.97 -7.46
N PRO A 246 11.73 4.20 -8.42
CA PRO A 246 10.74 5.28 -8.36
C PRO A 246 9.88 5.21 -7.10
N LEU A 247 9.68 6.36 -6.46
CA LEU A 247 8.85 6.53 -5.26
C LEU A 247 7.79 7.61 -5.52
N TYR A 248 6.53 7.33 -5.22
CA TYR A 248 5.45 8.30 -5.31
C TYR A 248 4.75 8.51 -3.97
N ILE A 249 4.69 9.76 -3.52
CA ILE A 249 3.97 10.15 -2.30
C ILE A 249 2.75 10.98 -2.69
N ALA A 250 1.59 10.62 -2.17
CA ALA A 250 0.34 11.30 -2.43
C ALA A 250 -0.31 11.75 -1.13
N SER A 251 -0.69 13.01 -1.07
CA SER A 251 -1.33 13.66 0.06
C SER A 251 -2.65 14.32 -0.33
N ALA A 252 -3.50 14.60 0.65
CA ALA A 252 -4.75 15.34 0.46
C ALA A 252 -4.78 16.61 1.32
N SER A 253 -5.21 17.74 0.74
CA SER A 253 -5.14 19.08 1.33
C SER A 253 -5.92 19.24 2.65
N LYS A 254 -6.99 18.45 2.81
CA LYS A 254 -7.87 18.46 3.99
C LYS A 254 -7.59 17.31 4.98
N ASP A 255 -6.56 16.52 4.71
CA ASP A 255 -6.11 15.43 5.58
C ASP A 255 -4.95 15.88 6.48
N LEU A 256 -5.21 16.87 7.31
CA LEU A 256 -4.19 17.42 8.22
C LEU A 256 -3.70 16.40 9.26
N TRP A 257 -4.47 15.33 9.50
CA TRP A 257 -4.08 14.24 10.37
C TRP A 257 -2.88 13.47 9.84
N ALA A 258 -2.80 13.30 8.52
CA ALA A 258 -1.67 12.65 7.86
C ALA A 258 -0.45 13.58 7.66
N ASP A 259 -0.55 14.86 7.99
CA ASP A 259 0.51 15.87 7.80
C ASP A 259 1.04 15.94 6.36
N PRO A 260 0.28 16.49 5.39
CA PRO A 260 0.71 16.59 3.99
C PRO A 260 2.05 17.30 3.80
N MET A 261 2.34 18.30 4.65
CA MET A 261 3.64 18.99 4.62
C MET A 261 4.76 18.08 5.12
N GLY A 262 4.52 17.29 6.15
CA GLY A 262 5.47 16.31 6.66
C GLY A 262 5.76 15.21 5.66
N GLU A 263 4.75 14.73 4.92
CA GLU A 263 4.92 13.77 3.82
C GLU A 263 5.76 14.35 2.68
N PHE A 264 5.51 15.60 2.28
CA PHE A 264 6.34 16.30 1.28
C PHE A 264 7.78 16.50 1.75
N LEU A 265 7.98 16.97 2.97
CA LEU A 265 9.31 17.20 3.53
C LEU A 265 10.12 15.91 3.64
N SER A 266 9.48 14.80 3.97
CA SER A 266 10.13 13.49 3.99
C SER A 266 10.65 13.10 2.59
N ALA A 267 9.81 13.24 1.56
CA ALA A 267 10.21 13.05 0.17
C ALA A 267 11.37 14.00 -0.23
N ARG A 268 11.29 15.25 0.23
CA ARG A 268 12.32 16.26 0.00
C ARG A 268 13.66 15.94 0.67
N TYR A 269 13.64 15.36 1.86
CA TYR A 269 14.85 14.96 2.58
C TYR A 269 15.42 13.62 2.11
N ALA A 270 14.65 12.78 1.45
CA ALA A 270 15.16 11.59 0.74
C ALA A 270 15.86 11.94 -0.60
N ASP A 271 15.54 13.11 -1.21
CA ASP A 271 16.07 13.57 -2.50
C ASP A 271 17.62 13.50 -2.63
N PRO A 272 18.45 13.88 -1.63
CA PRO A 272 19.90 13.79 -1.75
C PRO A 272 20.41 12.36 -2.03
N VAL A 273 19.79 11.34 -1.43
CA VAL A 273 20.18 9.94 -1.65
C VAL A 273 19.82 9.52 -3.09
N TYR A 274 18.63 9.88 -3.55
CA TYR A 274 18.22 9.62 -4.93
C TYR A 274 19.17 10.27 -5.93
N ARG A 275 19.48 11.57 -5.76
CA ARG A 275 20.43 12.29 -6.64
C ARG A 275 21.84 11.71 -6.60
N MET A 276 22.31 11.28 -5.45
CA MET A 276 23.61 10.63 -5.33
C MET A 276 23.69 9.35 -6.15
N LEU A 277 22.62 8.56 -6.19
CA LEU A 277 22.59 7.27 -6.86
C LEU A 277 22.24 7.34 -8.35
N THR A 278 21.46 8.33 -8.77
CA THR A 278 20.87 8.37 -10.13
C THR A 278 21.05 9.69 -10.87
N GLY A 279 21.46 10.76 -10.18
CA GLY A 279 21.45 12.14 -10.71
C GLY A 279 20.06 12.80 -10.64
N GLU A 280 18.99 12.04 -10.40
CA GLU A 280 17.60 12.49 -10.37
C GLU A 280 16.96 12.32 -8.99
N GLY A 281 15.83 13.00 -8.74
CA GLY A 281 15.08 12.88 -7.49
C GLY A 281 13.78 13.66 -7.54
N LEU A 282 13.50 14.45 -6.49
CA LEU A 282 12.33 15.32 -6.43
C LEU A 282 12.60 16.62 -7.23
N PRO A 283 11.82 16.94 -8.28
CA PRO A 283 12.13 18.06 -9.20
C PRO A 283 12.08 19.45 -8.57
N GLN A 284 11.36 19.63 -7.48
CA GLN A 284 11.23 20.94 -6.85
C GLN A 284 11.39 20.92 -5.34
N LYS A 285 11.90 22.04 -4.80
CA LYS A 285 12.22 22.20 -3.36
C LYS A 285 11.03 22.63 -2.50
N LYS A 286 10.02 23.23 -3.10
CA LYS A 286 8.82 23.72 -2.41
C LYS A 286 7.65 22.79 -2.67
N MET A 287 6.80 22.62 -1.66
CA MET A 287 5.55 21.86 -1.82
C MET A 287 4.73 22.42 -2.98
N PRO A 288 4.23 21.57 -3.89
CA PRO A 288 3.43 22.03 -5.01
C PRO A 288 2.08 22.58 -4.54
N LYS A 289 1.46 23.39 -5.38
CA LYS A 289 0.07 23.81 -5.19
C LYS A 289 -0.85 22.59 -5.29
N VAL A 290 -2.02 22.72 -4.67
CA VAL A 290 -3.10 21.71 -4.78
C VAL A 290 -3.34 21.40 -6.26
N ASN A 291 -3.49 20.10 -6.56
CA ASN A 291 -3.72 19.57 -7.90
C ASN A 291 -2.63 19.92 -8.95
N THR A 292 -1.41 20.14 -8.48
CA THR A 292 -0.24 20.37 -9.36
C THR A 292 0.80 19.26 -9.08
N PRO A 293 0.69 18.08 -9.73
CA PRO A 293 1.57 16.94 -9.45
C PRO A 293 2.99 17.17 -9.95
N ILE A 294 3.96 16.52 -9.28
CA ILE A 294 5.37 16.51 -9.65
C ILE A 294 5.76 15.07 -10.00
N HIS A 295 6.43 14.87 -11.14
CA HIS A 295 6.82 13.55 -11.65
C HIS A 295 8.32 13.53 -11.95
N GLY A 296 9.16 13.44 -10.90
CA GLY A 296 10.58 13.09 -10.95
C GLY A 296 10.80 11.60 -10.76
N LEU A 297 11.98 11.19 -10.30
CA LEU A 297 12.21 9.85 -9.77
C LEU A 297 11.53 9.69 -8.40
N ILE A 298 11.44 10.79 -7.62
CA ILE A 298 10.48 10.96 -6.55
C ILE A 298 9.33 11.81 -7.12
N GLY A 299 8.12 11.24 -7.12
CA GLY A 299 6.89 11.91 -7.47
C GLY A 299 6.12 12.38 -6.22
N TYR A 300 5.35 13.46 -6.36
CA TYR A 300 4.48 13.94 -5.29
C TYR A 300 3.25 14.64 -5.85
N HIS A 301 2.11 14.47 -5.22
CA HIS A 301 0.98 15.39 -5.40
C HIS A 301 0.27 15.72 -4.08
N LEU A 302 -0.32 16.91 -4.03
CA LEU A 302 -1.29 17.33 -3.05
C LEU A 302 -2.65 17.43 -3.73
N ARG A 303 -3.52 16.45 -3.55
CA ARG A 303 -4.88 16.47 -4.07
C ARG A 303 -5.79 17.37 -3.24
N ASP A 304 -6.76 18.07 -3.84
CA ASP A 304 -7.85 18.64 -3.03
C ASP A 304 -8.73 17.51 -2.44
N GLY A 305 -9.09 17.64 -1.18
CA GLY A 305 -10.01 16.74 -0.50
C GLY A 305 -9.50 16.11 0.78
N LYS A 306 -10.28 15.15 1.27
CA LYS A 306 -10.08 14.45 2.55
C LYS A 306 -9.24 13.19 2.38
N HIS A 307 -9.06 12.47 3.48
CA HIS A 307 -8.39 11.17 3.58
C HIS A 307 -9.07 10.11 2.71
N ASP A 308 -8.57 9.87 1.51
CA ASP A 308 -9.15 8.92 0.55
C ASP A 308 -8.19 8.58 -0.60
N VAL A 309 -8.57 7.61 -1.44
CA VAL A 309 -8.02 7.35 -2.77
C VAL A 309 -9.12 7.61 -3.80
N THR A 310 -8.80 8.36 -4.84
CA THR A 310 -9.77 8.79 -5.86
C THR A 310 -9.24 8.53 -7.27
N SER A 311 -10.06 8.74 -8.28
CA SER A 311 -9.65 8.68 -9.69
C SER A 311 -8.54 9.69 -10.02
N TYR A 312 -8.48 10.84 -9.31
CA TYR A 312 -7.37 11.78 -9.46
C TYR A 312 -6.04 11.17 -9.04
N ASP A 313 -6.02 10.44 -7.92
CA ASP A 313 -4.82 9.75 -7.44
C ASP A 313 -4.40 8.68 -8.45
N TRP A 314 -5.31 7.83 -8.90
CA TRP A 314 -5.04 6.78 -9.89
C TRP A 314 -4.52 7.34 -11.22
N LYS A 315 -5.08 8.44 -11.71
CA LYS A 315 -4.58 9.11 -12.91
C LYS A 315 -3.09 9.45 -12.76
N ASN A 316 -2.70 10.00 -11.61
CA ASN A 316 -1.30 10.38 -11.36
C ASN A 316 -0.39 9.16 -11.15
N TYR A 317 -0.87 8.11 -10.48
CA TYR A 317 -0.11 6.87 -10.32
C TYR A 317 0.17 6.19 -11.66
N ILE A 318 -0.84 6.12 -12.53
CA ILE A 318 -0.71 5.55 -13.87
C ILE A 318 0.26 6.39 -14.73
N LEU A 319 0.15 7.72 -14.71
CA LEU A 319 1.08 8.60 -15.42
C LEU A 319 2.52 8.41 -14.94
N PHE A 320 2.72 8.32 -13.63
CA PHE A 320 4.03 8.07 -13.04
C PHE A 320 4.58 6.68 -13.40
N ALA A 321 3.74 5.64 -13.29
CA ALA A 321 4.12 4.30 -13.68
C ALA A 321 4.43 4.17 -15.19
N ASN A 322 3.66 4.85 -16.05
CA ASN A 322 3.95 4.90 -17.49
C ASN A 322 5.32 5.51 -17.80
N LYS A 323 5.73 6.54 -17.03
CA LYS A 323 7.04 7.17 -17.18
C LYS A 323 8.20 6.24 -16.80
N HIS A 324 8.02 5.39 -15.80
CA HIS A 324 9.12 4.64 -15.19
C HIS A 324 9.11 3.14 -15.53
N LEU A 325 7.98 2.56 -15.95
CA LEU A 325 7.83 1.13 -16.18
C LEU A 325 7.51 0.77 -17.64
N LYS A 326 7.20 1.72 -18.49
CA LYS A 326 6.95 1.53 -19.93
C LYS A 326 8.02 2.19 -20.77
#